data_927939115520596abe758d731dcdefc2
#
_entry.id   927939115520596abe758d731dcdefc2
#
_cell.length_a   1.000
_cell.length_b   1.000
_cell.length_c   1.000
_cell.angle_alpha   90.00
_cell.angle_beta   90.00
_cell.angle_gamma   90.00
#
_symmetry.space_group_name_H-M   'P 1'
#
loop_
_entity.id
_entity.type
_entity.pdbx_description
1 polymer ?
#
loop_
_entity_poly.entity_id
_entity_poly.type
_entity_poly.pdbx_seq_one_letter_code
_entity_poly.pdbx_strand_id
1 'polypeptide(L)'
;MIFGTTSDYTRKYDLDLVREVAGDQIARRVVLLSDQAFGLENVKEVALGCGGVLNDIYRVFPYIVYAQIFALLTSLKVENKPDTPSPTGTVNRVVQGVIIHDYQK
;
A
#
# COMPACT_ATOMS: atom_id res chain seq x y z
N MET A 1 6.48 -2.34 0.29
CA MET A 1 6.16 -0.90 0.42
C MET A 1 5.54 -0.68 1.78
N ILE A 2 5.99 0.30 2.52
CA ILE A 2 5.55 0.63 3.88
C ILE A 2 4.99 2.05 3.86
N PHE A 3 3.88 2.27 4.55
CA PHE A 3 3.24 3.58 4.72
C PHE A 3 3.50 4.07 6.14
N GLY A 4 4.21 5.18 6.26
CA GLY A 4 4.60 5.72 7.56
C GLY A 4 3.53 6.63 8.18
N THR A 5 3.40 6.56 9.51
CA THR A 5 2.55 7.46 10.29
C THR A 5 3.24 8.80 10.56
N THR A 6 2.47 9.78 11.02
CA THR A 6 2.99 11.12 11.31
C THR A 6 3.10 11.44 12.78
N SER A 7 2.43 10.66 13.62
CA SER A 7 2.58 10.75 15.06
C SER A 7 4.03 10.49 15.46
N ASP A 8 4.64 11.40 16.20
CA ASP A 8 6.03 11.28 16.64
C ASP A 8 6.28 10.03 17.49
N TYR A 9 5.24 9.53 18.14
CA TYR A 9 5.32 8.31 18.93
C TYR A 9 5.32 7.05 18.03
N THR A 10 4.32 6.88 17.17
CA THR A 10 4.18 5.69 16.33
C THR A 10 5.21 5.64 15.21
N ARG A 11 5.63 6.79 14.71
CA ARG A 11 6.69 6.92 13.69
C ARG A 11 7.99 6.21 14.08
N LYS A 12 8.35 6.21 15.36
CA LYS A 12 9.56 5.52 15.83
C LYS A 12 9.51 4.03 15.51
N TYR A 13 8.36 3.40 15.77
CA TYR A 13 8.15 1.98 15.46
C TYR A 13 8.14 1.71 13.95
N ASP A 14 7.53 2.60 13.16
CA ASP A 14 7.54 2.48 11.70
C ASP A 14 8.98 2.53 11.16
N LEU A 15 9.80 3.46 11.64
CA LEU A 15 11.18 3.62 11.21
C LEU A 15 12.07 2.43 11.64
N ASP A 16 11.82 1.88 12.82
CA ASP A 16 12.53 0.70 13.30
C ASP A 16 12.20 -0.52 12.44
N LEU A 17 10.92 -0.73 12.12
CA LEU A 17 10.48 -1.77 11.18
C LEU A 17 11.13 -1.60 9.79
N VAL A 18 11.15 -0.37 9.27
CA VAL A 18 11.74 -0.09 7.95
C VAL A 18 13.24 -0.42 7.94
N ARG A 19 13.98 -0.05 9.00
CA ARG A 19 15.41 -0.36 9.14
C ARG A 19 15.65 -1.87 9.21
N GLU A 20 14.85 -2.58 10.00
CA GLU A 20 14.93 -4.04 10.12
C GLU A 20 14.72 -4.70 8.76
N VAL A 21 13.61 -4.42 8.08
CA VAL A 21 13.29 -5.01 6.77
C VAL A 21 14.34 -4.64 5.70
N ALA A 22 14.91 -3.44 5.77
CA ALA A 22 15.98 -3.04 4.85
C ALA A 22 17.32 -3.72 5.17
N GLY A 23 17.61 -3.95 6.47
CA GLY A 23 18.79 -4.62 6.95
C GLY A 23 18.83 -6.12 6.64
N ASP A 24 17.70 -6.78 6.72
CA ASP A 24 17.56 -8.22 6.48
C ASP A 24 17.82 -8.65 5.02
N GLN A 25 17.83 -7.71 4.08
CA GLN A 25 18.09 -7.92 2.65
C GLN A 25 17.17 -8.98 1.98
N ILE A 26 16.06 -9.34 2.61
CA ILE A 26 15.07 -10.28 2.08
C ILE A 26 14.32 -9.63 0.92
N ALA A 27 14.01 -8.35 1.05
CA ALA A 27 13.35 -7.59 0.01
C ALA A 27 14.35 -6.96 -0.96
N ARG A 28 14.17 -7.18 -2.25
CA ARG A 28 15.01 -6.57 -3.30
C ARG A 28 15.00 -5.03 -3.22
N ARG A 29 13.92 -4.45 -2.74
CA ARG A 29 13.76 -2.99 -2.60
C ARG A 29 12.73 -2.69 -1.52
N VAL A 30 13.11 -1.84 -0.59
CA VAL A 30 12.19 -1.28 0.42
C VAL A 30 11.80 0.14 -0.02
N VAL A 31 10.52 0.44 0.04
CA VAL A 31 9.98 1.77 -0.27
C VAL A 31 9.17 2.25 0.93
N LEU A 32 9.55 3.39 1.48
CA LEU A 32 8.80 4.09 2.51
C LEU A 32 8.05 5.27 1.88
N LEU A 33 6.75 5.30 2.04
CA LEU A 33 5.89 6.42 1.70
C LEU A 33 5.47 7.14 2.98
N SER A 34 5.82 8.41 3.10
CA SER A 34 5.61 9.19 4.34
C SER A 34 5.40 10.67 4.03
N ASP A 35 5.20 11.48 5.06
CA ASP A 35 5.05 12.94 4.93
C ASP A 35 6.36 13.66 4.59
N GLN A 36 7.48 13.12 5.07
CA GLN A 36 8.81 13.69 4.89
C GLN A 36 9.84 12.57 4.70
N ALA A 37 11.01 12.91 4.20
CA ALA A 37 12.15 12.00 4.12
C ALA A 37 12.91 11.98 5.46
N PHE A 38 13.49 10.83 5.79
CA PHE A 38 14.25 10.59 7.03
C PHE A 38 15.73 10.25 6.77
N GLY A 39 16.14 10.16 5.50
CA GLY A 39 17.51 9.83 5.13
C GLY A 39 17.92 8.39 5.45
N LEU A 40 17.00 7.44 5.26
CA LEU A 40 17.25 6.03 5.58
C LEU A 40 18.13 5.35 4.54
N GLU A 41 19.11 4.60 4.98
CA GLU A 41 19.98 3.84 4.11
C GLU A 41 19.25 2.65 3.47
N ASN A 42 19.53 2.37 2.21
CA ASN A 42 18.95 1.25 1.43
C ASN A 42 17.41 1.29 1.29
N VAL A 43 16.78 2.42 1.58
CA VAL A 43 15.33 2.65 1.48
C VAL A 43 15.06 3.70 0.42
N LYS A 44 14.12 3.42 -0.47
CA LYS A 44 13.57 4.44 -1.38
C LYS A 44 12.50 5.22 -0.64
N GLU A 45 12.79 6.43 -0.28
CA GLU A 45 11.82 7.32 0.38
C GLU A 45 11.02 8.11 -0.64
N VAL A 46 9.71 8.20 -0.41
CA VAL A 46 8.77 9.02 -1.16
C VAL A 46 8.05 9.92 -0.18
N ALA A 47 8.44 11.18 -0.14
CA ALA A 47 7.83 12.19 0.70
C ALA A 47 6.65 12.87 -0.02
N LEU A 48 5.46 12.81 0.57
CA LEU A 48 4.27 13.42 0.00
C LEU A 48 4.18 14.95 0.21
N GLY A 49 5.05 15.51 1.05
CA GLY A 49 5.10 16.95 1.31
C GLY A 49 3.87 17.51 2.03
N CYS A 50 3.03 16.66 2.60
CA CYS A 50 1.82 17.07 3.34
C CYS A 50 2.03 17.10 4.86
N GLY A 51 3.29 17.17 5.30
CA GLY A 51 3.67 17.23 6.72
C GLY A 51 3.02 18.39 7.44
N GLY A 52 2.42 18.11 8.59
CA GLY A 52 1.79 19.12 9.45
C GLY A 52 0.41 19.61 9.02
N VAL A 53 -0.03 19.33 7.79
CA VAL A 53 -1.33 19.80 7.26
C VAL A 53 -2.42 18.74 7.40
N LEU A 54 -2.08 17.47 7.26
CA LEU A 54 -3.06 16.38 7.32
C LEU A 54 -2.80 15.46 8.52
N ASN A 55 -3.85 15.24 9.30
CA ASN A 55 -3.86 14.19 10.32
C ASN A 55 -3.79 12.80 9.66
N ASP A 56 -3.26 11.81 10.36
CA ASP A 56 -3.09 10.42 9.87
C ASP A 56 -4.37 9.83 9.28
N ILE A 57 -5.53 10.13 9.86
CA ILE A 57 -6.84 9.70 9.36
C ILE A 57 -7.06 10.12 7.90
N TYR A 58 -6.68 11.34 7.54
CA TYR A 58 -6.87 11.86 6.18
C TYR A 58 -5.77 11.40 5.22
N ARG A 59 -4.64 10.93 5.71
CA ARG A 59 -3.54 10.42 4.88
C ARG A 59 -3.82 9.06 4.28
N VAL A 60 -4.77 8.34 4.82
CA VAL A 60 -5.27 7.09 4.22
C VAL A 60 -5.67 7.32 2.76
N PHE A 61 -6.27 8.45 2.42
CA PHE A 61 -6.69 8.72 1.04
C PHE A 61 -5.53 8.81 0.03
N PRO A 62 -4.51 9.67 0.20
CA PRO A 62 -3.37 9.69 -0.70
C PRO A 62 -2.58 8.38 -0.68
N TYR A 63 -2.50 7.69 0.46
CA TYR A 63 -1.83 6.38 0.54
C TYR A 63 -2.57 5.32 -0.29
N ILE A 64 -3.89 5.26 -0.21
CA ILE A 64 -4.71 4.33 -1.01
C ILE A 64 -4.55 4.64 -2.50
N VAL A 65 -4.62 5.90 -2.91
CA VAL A 65 -4.44 6.30 -4.31
C VAL A 65 -3.07 5.87 -4.82
N TYR A 66 -2.02 6.11 -4.04
CA TYR A 66 -0.67 5.67 -4.41
C TYR A 66 -0.57 4.14 -4.52
N ALA A 67 -1.13 3.42 -3.57
CA ALA A 67 -1.14 1.95 -3.58
C ALA A 67 -1.89 1.40 -4.80
N GLN A 68 -3.03 1.98 -5.15
CA GLN A 68 -3.83 1.58 -6.32
C GLN A 68 -3.10 1.84 -7.63
N ILE A 69 -2.50 3.02 -7.78
CA ILE A 69 -1.69 3.35 -8.97
C ILE A 69 -0.50 2.39 -9.08
N PHE A 70 0.21 2.16 -7.99
CA PHE A 70 1.34 1.23 -7.97
C PHE A 70 0.91 -0.19 -8.33
N ALA A 71 -0.20 -0.67 -7.77
CA ALA A 71 -0.75 -2.00 -8.05
C ALA A 71 -1.15 -2.12 -9.52
N LEU A 72 -1.83 -1.12 -10.08
CA LEU A 72 -2.23 -1.10 -11.49
C LEU A 72 -1.01 -1.13 -12.42
N LEU A 73 -0.04 -0.26 -12.21
CA LEU A 73 1.16 -0.19 -13.04
C LEU A 73 1.98 -1.49 -12.94
N THR A 74 2.05 -2.08 -11.75
CA THR A 74 2.72 -3.37 -11.55
C THR A 74 1.98 -4.49 -12.27
N SER A 75 0.66 -4.54 -12.16
CA SER A 75 -0.20 -5.50 -12.83
C SER A 75 -0.01 -5.46 -14.36
N LEU A 76 0.01 -4.27 -14.93
CA LEU A 76 0.28 -4.08 -16.37
C LEU A 76 1.69 -4.54 -16.74
N LYS A 77 2.70 -4.24 -15.90
CA LYS A 77 4.09 -4.61 -16.16
C LYS A 77 4.33 -6.12 -16.14
N VAL A 78 3.61 -6.84 -15.29
CA VAL A 78 3.71 -8.32 -15.19
C VAL A 78 2.68 -9.02 -16.07
N GLU A 79 1.97 -8.28 -16.93
CA GLU A 79 0.96 -8.78 -17.87
C GLU A 79 -0.23 -9.49 -17.20
N ASN A 80 -0.42 -9.26 -15.89
CA ASN A 80 -1.56 -9.78 -15.15
C ASN A 80 -2.62 -8.67 -15.01
N LYS A 81 -3.52 -8.61 -15.99
CA LYS A 81 -4.53 -7.53 -16.06
C LYS A 81 -5.49 -7.59 -14.89
N PRO A 82 -5.87 -6.42 -14.32
CA PRO A 82 -6.79 -6.37 -13.17
C PRO A 82 -8.18 -6.95 -13.46
N ASP A 83 -8.61 -6.94 -14.72
CA ASP A 83 -9.90 -7.48 -15.14
C ASP A 83 -9.91 -9.01 -15.24
N THR A 84 -8.73 -9.63 -15.31
CA THR A 84 -8.59 -11.09 -15.40
C THR A 84 -7.46 -11.55 -14.48
N PRO A 85 -7.61 -11.37 -13.15
CA PRO A 85 -6.52 -11.64 -12.21
C PRO A 85 -6.19 -13.13 -12.07
N SER A 86 -7.11 -14.01 -12.46
CA SER A 86 -6.92 -15.45 -12.46
C SER A 86 -7.31 -16.03 -13.83
N PRO A 87 -6.34 -16.31 -14.71
CA PRO A 87 -6.62 -16.91 -16.03
C PRO A 87 -7.37 -18.25 -15.95
N THR A 88 -7.20 -18.99 -14.85
CA THR A 88 -7.86 -20.28 -14.60
C THR A 88 -9.29 -20.14 -14.07
N GLY A 89 -9.75 -18.93 -13.76
CA GLY A 89 -11.08 -18.68 -13.18
C GLY A 89 -11.24 -19.13 -11.73
N THR A 90 -10.15 -19.53 -11.05
CA THR A 90 -10.18 -19.96 -9.65
C THR A 90 -10.56 -18.81 -8.69
N VAL A 91 -10.11 -17.59 -9.03
CA VAL A 91 -10.48 -16.36 -8.31
C VAL A 91 -11.27 -15.49 -9.27
N ASN A 92 -12.51 -15.22 -8.93
CA ASN A 92 -13.39 -14.37 -9.71
C ASN A 92 -13.50 -12.97 -9.08
N ARG A 93 -13.63 -11.98 -9.95
CA ARG A 93 -13.84 -10.58 -9.57
C ARG A 93 -15.19 -10.37 -8.85
N VAL A 94 -16.17 -11.17 -9.21
CA VAL A 94 -17.51 -11.14 -8.62
C VAL A 94 -17.82 -12.52 -8.06
N VAL A 95 -18.39 -12.57 -6.88
CA VAL A 95 -18.84 -13.83 -6.28
C VAL A 95 -19.87 -14.48 -7.19
N GLN A 96 -19.58 -15.69 -7.67
CA GLN A 96 -20.51 -16.49 -8.45
C GLN A 96 -21.37 -17.30 -7.48
N GLY A 97 -22.65 -17.43 -7.79
CA GLY A 97 -23.57 -18.22 -6.98
C GLY A 97 -24.23 -17.48 -5.82
N VAL A 98 -24.28 -16.15 -5.87
CA VAL A 98 -25.09 -15.37 -4.94
C VAL A 98 -26.57 -15.67 -5.20
N ILE A 99 -27.26 -16.19 -4.20
CA ILE A 99 -28.71 -16.36 -4.23
C ILE A 99 -29.34 -15.06 -3.70
N ILE A 100 -30.16 -14.44 -4.52
CA ILE A 100 -30.93 -13.27 -4.10
C ILE A 100 -32.18 -13.77 -3.37
N HIS A 101 -32.27 -13.45 -2.09
CA HIS A 101 -33.43 -13.79 -1.27
C HIS A 101 -34.45 -12.65 -1.31
N ASP A 102 -35.76 -13.01 -1.36
CA ASP A 102 -36.81 -12.02 -1.30
C ASP A 102 -36.78 -11.28 0.04
N TYR A 103 -36.89 -9.96 -0.03
CA TYR A 103 -37.01 -9.15 1.17
C TYR A 103 -38.41 -9.31 1.75
N GLN A 104 -38.51 -10.03 2.86
CA GLN A 104 -39.74 -10.11 3.65
C GLN A 104 -39.79 -8.92 4.61
N LYS A 105 -40.84 -8.11 4.48
CA LYS A 105 -41.14 -7.00 5.42
C LYS A 105 -41.69 -7.54 6.73
#